data_ccf3089dcbdc946283ee299c32f1ccf6
#
_entry.id   ccf3089dcbdc946283ee299c32f1ccf6
#
_cell.length_a   1.000
_cell.length_b   1.000
_cell.length_c   1.000
_cell.angle_alpha   90.00
_cell.angle_beta   90.00
_cell.angle_gamma   90.00
#
_symmetry.space_group_name_H-M   'P 1'
#
loop_
_entity.id
_entity.type
_entity.pdbx_description
1 polymer ?
#
loop_
_entity_poly.entity_id
_entity_poly.type
_entity_poly.pdbx_seq_one_letter_code
_entity_poly.pdbx_strand_id
1 'polypeptide(L)'
;PVDAIFKAIESVAQSGATLQIYSVNAVTHGTESQGETTVRLSKNGKVVNGQGADTDILVATAKAYLSALSKLESGTVRIKAQGNV
;
A
#
# COMPACT_ATOMS: atom_id res chain seq x y z
N PRO A 1 -0.33 2.83 16.62
CA PRO A 1 -1.39 2.07 15.94
C PRO A 1 -1.07 1.81 14.47
N VAL A 2 -0.59 2.82 13.72
CA VAL A 2 -0.25 2.62 12.32
C VAL A 2 0.91 1.65 12.19
N ASP A 3 1.89 1.80 13.05
CA ASP A 3 3.03 0.91 13.10
C ASP A 3 2.60 -0.54 13.33
N ALA A 4 1.63 -0.72 14.20
CA ALA A 4 1.11 -2.05 14.51
C ALA A 4 0.44 -2.67 13.27
N ILE A 5 -0.24 -1.86 12.47
CA ILE A 5 -0.87 -2.34 11.25
C ILE A 5 0.19 -2.82 10.27
N PHE A 6 1.24 -2.03 10.07
CA PHE A 6 2.33 -2.42 9.18
C PHE A 6 3.00 -3.71 9.65
N LYS A 7 3.24 -3.83 10.95
CA LYS A 7 3.86 -5.04 11.50
C LYS A 7 2.95 -6.25 11.36
N ALA A 8 1.65 -6.06 11.56
CA ALA A 8 0.69 -7.15 11.44
C ALA A 8 0.64 -7.67 10.00
N ILE A 9 0.62 -6.76 9.04
CA ILE A 9 0.57 -7.15 7.63
C ILE A 9 1.86 -7.85 7.24
N GLU A 10 3.02 -7.31 7.66
CA GLU A 10 4.30 -7.92 7.33
C GLU A 10 4.49 -9.29 7.97
N SER A 11 3.90 -9.51 9.14
CA SER A 11 4.01 -10.81 9.79
C SER A 11 3.33 -11.89 8.95
N VAL A 12 2.32 -11.52 8.16
CA VAL A 12 1.61 -12.45 7.28
C VAL A 12 2.23 -12.46 5.90
N ALA A 13 2.46 -11.29 5.33
CA ALA A 13 2.92 -11.15 3.95
C ALA A 13 4.41 -11.47 3.79
N GLN A 14 5.21 -11.15 4.81
CA GLN A 14 6.66 -11.38 4.79
C GLN A 14 7.29 -10.86 3.50
N SER A 15 6.89 -9.66 3.11
CA SER A 15 7.33 -9.09 1.84
C SER A 15 8.78 -8.68 1.86
N GLY A 16 9.29 -8.32 3.02
CA GLY A 16 10.64 -7.77 3.13
C GLY A 16 10.76 -6.36 2.60
N ALA A 17 9.66 -5.72 2.29
CA ALA A 17 9.68 -4.36 1.75
C ALA A 17 9.98 -3.35 2.86
N THR A 18 10.58 -2.24 2.46
CA THR A 18 10.87 -1.13 3.37
C THR A 18 9.87 0.00 3.12
N LEU A 19 9.27 0.50 4.19
CA LEU A 19 8.36 1.63 4.10
C LEU A 19 9.19 2.91 3.97
N GLN A 20 9.00 3.63 2.87
CA GLN A 20 9.75 4.85 2.61
C GLN A 20 8.94 6.10 2.87
N ILE A 21 7.67 6.09 2.53
CA ILE A 21 6.79 7.24 2.70
C ILE A 21 5.45 6.77 3.24
N TYR A 22 4.93 7.52 4.18
CA TYR A 22 3.58 7.35 4.70
C TYR A 22 2.96 8.73 4.78
N SER A 23 1.85 8.92 4.11
CA SER A 23 1.19 10.22 4.03
C SER A 23 -0.31 10.06 4.12
N VAL A 24 -0.95 10.95 4.84
CA VAL A 24 -2.41 10.94 4.99
C VAL A 24 -2.94 12.31 4.62
N ASN A 25 -3.93 12.34 3.74
CA ASN A 25 -4.63 13.56 3.36
C ASN A 25 -6.11 13.38 3.64
N ALA A 26 -6.76 14.46 4.05
CA ALA A 26 -8.20 14.45 4.23
C ALA A 26 -8.86 14.84 2.92
N VAL A 27 -9.84 14.04 2.50
CA VAL A 27 -10.59 14.28 1.27
C VAL A 27 -12.07 14.29 1.61
N THR A 28 -12.79 15.25 1.09
CA THR A 28 -14.23 15.35 1.34
C THR A 28 -14.98 15.11 0.05
N HIS A 29 -15.91 14.15 0.10
CA HIS A 29 -16.80 13.86 -1.02
C HIS A 29 -18.22 14.15 -0.58
N GLY A 30 -18.80 15.26 -1.08
CA GLY A 30 -20.11 15.67 -0.63
C GLY A 30 -20.08 16.01 0.84
N THR A 31 -20.84 15.25 1.65
CA THR A 31 -20.88 15.47 3.09
C THR A 31 -19.97 14.52 3.86
N GLU A 32 -19.31 13.61 3.16
CA GLU A 32 -18.51 12.59 3.81
C GLU A 32 -17.04 12.91 3.72
N SER A 33 -16.34 12.82 4.87
CA SER A 33 -14.91 13.01 4.92
C SER A 33 -14.21 11.66 4.98
N GLN A 34 -13.16 11.51 4.19
CA GLN A 34 -12.37 10.29 4.17
C GLN A 34 -10.90 10.63 4.34
N GLY A 35 -10.15 9.71 4.95
CA GLY A 35 -8.72 9.80 4.95
C GLY A 35 -8.17 9.04 3.76
N GLU A 36 -7.30 9.70 2.99
CA GLU A 36 -6.61 9.05 1.89
C GLU A 36 -5.17 8.84 2.29
N THR A 37 -4.76 7.58 2.31
CA THR A 37 -3.42 7.19 2.74
C THR A 37 -2.60 6.79 1.53
N THR A 38 -1.37 7.28 1.47
CA THR A 38 -0.41 6.88 0.44
C THR A 38 0.81 6.30 1.13
N VAL A 39 1.27 5.15 0.67
CA VAL A 39 2.50 4.56 1.16
C VAL A 39 3.43 4.31 -0.03
N ARG A 40 4.72 4.39 0.24
CA ARG A 40 5.75 4.02 -0.74
C ARG A 40 6.59 2.93 -0.12
N LEU A 41 6.69 1.82 -0.81
CA LEU A 41 7.49 0.69 -0.39
C LEU A 41 8.61 0.44 -1.38
N SER A 42 9.75 -0.02 -0.89
CA SER A 42 10.85 -0.42 -1.76
C SER A 42 11.30 -1.82 -1.39
N LYS A 43 11.72 -2.56 -2.40
CA LYS A 43 12.25 -3.90 -2.21
C LYS A 43 13.17 -4.22 -3.38
N ASN A 44 14.43 -4.57 -3.06
CA ASN A 44 15.42 -4.96 -4.08
C ASN A 44 15.53 -3.94 -5.21
N GLY A 45 15.53 -2.66 -4.84
CA GLY A 45 15.65 -1.58 -5.82
C GLY A 45 14.36 -1.22 -6.53
N LYS A 46 13.29 -1.95 -6.29
CA LYS A 46 11.99 -1.66 -6.89
C LYS A 46 11.17 -0.81 -5.92
N VAL A 47 10.57 0.25 -6.42
CA VAL A 47 9.76 1.18 -5.62
C VAL A 47 8.34 1.21 -6.15
N VAL A 48 7.37 1.08 -5.27
CA VAL A 48 5.96 1.12 -5.64
C VAL A 48 5.20 2.03 -4.68
N ASN A 49 4.11 2.60 -5.15
CA ASN A 49 3.20 3.38 -4.34
C ASN A 49 1.87 2.65 -4.22
N GLY A 50 1.26 2.75 -3.04
CA GLY A 50 -0.07 2.22 -2.81
C GLY A 50 -0.94 3.28 -2.18
N GLN A 51 -2.22 3.25 -2.48
CA GLN A 51 -3.18 4.22 -1.95
C GLN A 51 -4.42 3.49 -1.44
N GLY A 52 -5.01 4.06 -0.40
CA GLY A 52 -6.24 3.56 0.15
C GLY A 52 -7.03 4.70 0.75
N ALA A 53 -8.35 4.63 0.66
CA ALA A 53 -9.22 5.65 1.23
C ALA A 53 -10.33 4.99 2.04
N ASP A 54 -10.62 5.59 3.18
CA ASP A 54 -11.68 5.10 4.04
C ASP A 54 -11.99 6.18 5.08
N THR A 55 -13.19 6.14 5.65
CA THR A 55 -13.52 7.04 6.75
C THR A 55 -12.69 6.73 7.98
N ASP A 56 -12.24 5.48 8.11
CA ASP A 56 -11.34 5.05 9.17
C ASP A 56 -9.90 5.06 8.64
N ILE A 57 -9.07 5.89 9.24
CA ILE A 57 -7.68 6.05 8.81
C ILE A 57 -6.90 4.74 8.91
N LEU A 58 -7.19 3.92 9.91
CA LEU A 58 -6.49 2.64 10.07
C LEU A 58 -6.82 1.70 8.93
N VAL A 59 -8.09 1.68 8.51
CA VAL A 59 -8.51 0.87 7.38
C VAL A 59 -7.90 1.41 6.09
N ALA A 60 -7.89 2.73 5.92
CA ALA A 60 -7.28 3.35 4.75
C ALA A 60 -5.79 2.99 4.65
N THR A 61 -5.11 3.00 5.79
CA THR A 61 -3.69 2.66 5.86
C THR A 61 -3.46 1.21 5.44
N ALA A 62 -4.28 0.29 5.95
CA ALA A 62 -4.16 -1.11 5.58
C ALA A 62 -4.40 -1.32 4.08
N LYS A 63 -5.41 -0.64 3.53
CA LYS A 63 -5.69 -0.71 2.09
C LYS A 63 -4.52 -0.21 1.27
N ALA A 64 -3.92 0.90 1.69
CA ALA A 64 -2.78 1.48 0.97
C ALA A 64 -1.59 0.52 0.98
N TYR A 65 -1.30 -0.07 2.12
CA TYR A 65 -0.18 -1.00 2.24
C TYR A 65 -0.40 -2.24 1.39
N LEU A 66 -1.59 -2.81 1.45
CA LEU A 66 -1.91 -4.00 0.66
C LEU A 66 -1.87 -3.68 -0.83
N SER A 67 -2.31 -2.49 -1.22
CA SER A 67 -2.23 -2.06 -2.61
C SER A 67 -0.78 -2.01 -3.08
N ALA A 68 0.11 -1.47 -2.27
CA ALA A 68 1.53 -1.41 -2.62
C ALA A 68 2.14 -2.80 -2.73
N LEU A 69 1.81 -3.70 -1.79
CA LEU A 69 2.31 -5.06 -1.84
C LEU A 69 1.83 -5.78 -3.09
N SER A 70 0.58 -5.57 -3.46
CA SER A 70 0.02 -6.15 -4.67
C SER A 70 0.79 -5.69 -5.90
N LYS A 71 1.18 -4.43 -5.93
CA LYS A 71 1.96 -3.91 -7.05
C LYS A 71 3.34 -4.51 -7.13
N LEU A 72 3.95 -4.80 -5.99
CA LEU A 72 5.27 -5.45 -5.98
C LEU A 72 5.18 -6.83 -6.63
N GLU A 73 4.15 -7.59 -6.30
CA GLU A 73 3.96 -8.92 -6.85
C GLU A 73 3.48 -8.88 -8.29
N SER A 74 2.52 -8.01 -8.57
CA SER A 74 1.95 -7.90 -9.92
C SER A 74 3.00 -7.49 -10.94
N GLY A 75 3.92 -6.62 -10.55
CA GLY A 75 4.98 -6.21 -11.44
C GLY A 75 5.80 -7.38 -11.94
N THR A 76 6.12 -8.31 -11.04
CA THR A 76 6.87 -9.49 -11.40
C THR A 76 6.05 -10.43 -12.28
N VAL A 77 4.80 -10.65 -11.89
CA VAL A 77 3.91 -11.52 -12.64
C VAL A 77 3.63 -10.97 -14.03
N ARG A 78 3.42 -9.65 -14.10
CA ARG A 78 3.11 -9.02 -15.37
C ARG A 78 4.27 -9.13 -16.36
N ILE A 79 5.50 -9.01 -15.88
CA ILE A 79 6.67 -9.15 -16.73
C ILE A 79 6.70 -10.53 -17.34
N LYS A 80 6.42 -11.56 -16.55
CA LYS A 80 6.37 -12.92 -17.05
C LYS A 80 5.27 -13.11 -18.09
N ALA A 81 4.10 -12.57 -17.80
CA ALA A 81 2.97 -12.69 -18.71
C ALA A 81 3.29 -12.04 -20.04
N GLN A 82 3.94 -10.88 -20.00
CA GLN A 82 4.31 -10.20 -21.23
C GLN A 82 5.35 -10.97 -22.01
N GLY A 83 6.25 -11.64 -21.31
CA GLY A 83 7.23 -12.46 -21.98
C GLY A 83 6.62 -13.64 -22.73
N ASN A 84 5.43 -14.04 -22.33
CA ASN A 84 4.73 -15.15 -22.94
C ASN A 84 3.89 -14.73 -24.14
N VAL A 85 3.73 -13.44 -24.32
CA VAL A 85 2.90 -12.91 -25.41
C VAL A 85 3.76 -12.41 -26.57
#